data_885585a55f2c94274ac8e380d1d89c39
#
_entry.id   885585a55f2c94274ac8e380d1d89c39
#
_cell.length_a   1.000
_cell.length_b   1.000
_cell.length_c   1.000
_cell.angle_alpha   90.00
_cell.angle_beta   90.00
_cell.angle_gamma   90.00
#
_symmetry.space_group_name_H-M   'P 1'
#
loop_
_entity.id
_entity.type
_entity.pdbx_description
1 polymer ?
#
loop_
_entity_poly.entity_id
_entity_poly.type
_entity_poly.pdbx_seq_one_letter_code
_entity_poly.pdbx_strand_id
1 'polypeptide(L)'
;NSQAFVPKRFHLRDAVTDLLGHLRSPVLLAAYCLGGINFLIFINQYSYITFRLAEAPYQLAASGLGLIFLTYLGGTFGSTVSGKLAGRFSPASCMSAGIVILMLGTAITLADSLALIILGLTINAFGFFMAHSLASSWVGRYARGARGSASALYLVFYYLGASVGGFWLEPFWRWSQWQGVAIGSWLLLSVTLLIGLGLWRFERRA
;
A
#
# COMPACT_ATOMS: atom_id res chain seq x y z
N ASN A 1 -8.85 -32.84 -6.88
CA ASN A 1 -10.17 -33.28 -6.38
C ASN A 1 -10.51 -32.55 -5.09
N SER A 2 -11.14 -31.35 -5.22
CA SER A 2 -11.65 -30.59 -4.05
C SER A 2 -13.04 -31.14 -3.66
N GLN A 3 -13.08 -32.30 -3.01
CA GLN A 3 -14.32 -32.91 -2.49
C GLN A 3 -14.89 -32.21 -1.24
N ALA A 4 -14.32 -31.07 -0.81
CA ALA A 4 -14.73 -30.37 0.39
C ALA A 4 -15.44 -29.02 0.12
N PHE A 5 -15.77 -28.69 -1.13
CA PHE A 5 -16.54 -27.48 -1.41
C PHE A 5 -18.04 -27.76 -1.30
N VAL A 6 -18.63 -27.42 -0.17
CA VAL A 6 -20.09 -27.37 0.00
C VAL A 6 -20.55 -25.96 -0.41
N PRO A 7 -21.28 -25.80 -1.53
CA PRO A 7 -21.78 -24.50 -1.95
C PRO A 7 -22.78 -23.98 -0.92
N LYS A 8 -22.40 -22.95 -0.16
CA LYS A 8 -23.31 -22.28 0.76
C LYS A 8 -24.29 -21.43 -0.05
N ARG A 9 -25.59 -21.57 0.17
CA ARG A 9 -26.58 -20.71 -0.47
C ARG A 9 -26.27 -19.26 -0.11
N PHE A 10 -26.12 -18.41 -1.13
CA PHE A 10 -25.86 -16.98 -0.94
C PHE A 10 -27.15 -16.30 -0.45
N HIS A 11 -27.11 -15.78 0.77
CA HIS A 11 -28.13 -14.89 1.30
C HIS A 11 -27.56 -13.48 1.45
N LEU A 12 -28.15 -12.52 0.78
CA LEU A 12 -27.68 -11.13 0.77
C LEU A 12 -27.57 -10.55 2.21
N ARG A 13 -28.53 -10.92 3.06
CA ARG A 13 -28.56 -10.51 4.48
C ARG A 13 -27.33 -11.00 5.25
N ASP A 14 -26.93 -12.24 5.03
CA ASP A 14 -25.73 -12.83 5.68
C ASP A 14 -24.46 -12.11 5.19
N ALA A 15 -24.37 -11.84 3.89
CA ALA A 15 -23.25 -11.13 3.32
C ALA A 15 -23.11 -9.69 3.90
N VAL A 16 -24.22 -8.96 4.01
CA VAL A 16 -24.22 -7.62 4.63
C VAL A 16 -23.83 -7.70 6.11
N THR A 17 -24.33 -8.69 6.83
CA THR A 17 -23.98 -8.90 8.25
C THR A 17 -22.50 -9.20 8.43
N ASP A 18 -21.92 -10.05 7.57
CA ASP A 18 -20.49 -10.36 7.57
C ASP A 18 -19.64 -9.11 7.29
N LEU A 19 -20.01 -8.32 6.27
CA LEU A 19 -19.34 -7.06 5.94
C LEU A 19 -19.35 -6.07 7.10
N LEU A 20 -20.51 -5.85 7.72
CA LEU A 20 -20.64 -4.98 8.90
C LEU A 20 -19.85 -5.53 10.10
N GLY A 21 -19.81 -6.85 10.28
CA GLY A 21 -19.00 -7.49 11.30
C GLY A 21 -17.50 -7.22 11.11
N HIS A 22 -17.01 -7.28 9.87
CA HIS A 22 -15.62 -6.97 9.55
C HIS A 22 -15.28 -5.49 9.76
N LEU A 23 -16.18 -4.57 9.39
CA LEU A 23 -16.00 -3.13 9.61
C LEU A 23 -16.00 -2.75 11.11
N ARG A 24 -16.68 -3.53 11.96
CA ARG A 24 -16.65 -3.34 13.41
C ARG A 24 -15.42 -3.91 14.10
N SER A 25 -14.62 -4.70 13.40
CA SER A 25 -13.35 -5.22 13.93
C SER A 25 -12.25 -4.15 13.83
N PRO A 26 -11.74 -3.59 14.94
CA PRO A 26 -10.72 -2.55 14.89
C PRO A 26 -9.42 -3.02 14.26
N VAL A 27 -9.10 -4.32 14.39
CA VAL A 27 -7.89 -4.93 13.81
C VAL A 27 -8.00 -5.04 12.28
N LEU A 28 -9.18 -5.41 11.76
CA LEU A 28 -9.41 -5.46 10.32
C LEU A 28 -9.51 -4.06 9.73
N LEU A 29 -10.25 -3.16 10.40
CA LEU A 29 -10.38 -1.77 9.95
C LEU A 29 -9.01 -1.08 9.87
N ALA A 30 -8.14 -1.29 10.84
CA ALA A 30 -6.77 -0.79 10.82
C ALA A 30 -5.99 -1.31 9.59
N ALA A 31 -6.11 -2.59 9.25
CA ALA A 31 -5.47 -3.16 8.06
C ALA A 31 -6.07 -2.62 6.75
N TYR A 32 -7.39 -2.39 6.70
CA TYR A 32 -8.07 -1.78 5.54
C TYR A 32 -7.59 -0.34 5.32
N CYS A 33 -7.56 0.48 6.38
CA CYS A 33 -7.06 1.85 6.32
C CYS A 33 -5.59 1.89 5.91
N LEU A 34 -4.75 1.04 6.49
CA LEU A 34 -3.33 0.94 6.15
C LEU A 34 -3.17 0.61 4.64
N GLY A 35 -3.86 -0.40 4.15
CA GLY A 35 -3.80 -0.79 2.74
C GLY A 35 -4.30 0.30 1.79
N GLY A 36 -5.44 0.92 2.11
CA GLY A 36 -6.05 1.98 1.31
C GLY A 36 -5.18 3.23 1.24
N ILE A 37 -4.67 3.71 2.39
CA ILE A 37 -3.81 4.90 2.46
C ILE A 37 -2.46 4.64 1.78
N ASN A 38 -1.85 3.48 1.99
CA ASN A 38 -0.58 3.16 1.33
C ASN A 38 -0.74 3.12 -0.20
N PHE A 39 -1.84 2.58 -0.71
CA PHE A 39 -2.10 2.56 -2.15
C PHE A 39 -2.47 3.94 -2.70
N LEU A 40 -3.22 4.74 -1.93
CA LEU A 40 -3.46 6.15 -2.23
C LEU A 40 -2.14 6.85 -2.55
N ILE A 41 -1.15 6.71 -1.68
CA ILE A 41 0.15 7.36 -1.86
C ILE A 41 0.92 6.72 -3.02
N PHE A 42 1.08 5.41 -3.00
CA PHE A 42 1.91 4.70 -3.97
C PHE A 42 1.50 4.99 -5.42
N ILE A 43 0.24 4.76 -5.78
CA ILE A 43 -0.20 4.91 -7.19
C ILE A 43 -0.19 6.37 -7.65
N ASN A 44 -0.56 7.30 -6.76
CA ASN A 44 -0.57 8.71 -7.12
C ASN A 44 0.84 9.31 -7.17
N GLN A 45 1.81 8.84 -6.37
CA GLN A 45 3.21 9.20 -6.54
C GLN A 45 3.71 8.85 -7.96
N TYR A 46 3.34 7.68 -8.50
CA TYR A 46 3.71 7.33 -9.87
C TYR A 46 3.04 8.24 -10.91
N SER A 47 1.83 8.72 -10.66
CA SER A 47 1.19 9.70 -11.53
C SER A 47 1.91 11.04 -11.50
N TYR A 48 2.22 11.58 -10.32
CA TYR A 48 2.88 12.88 -10.19
C TYR A 48 4.34 12.87 -10.58
N ILE A 49 5.07 11.76 -10.40
CA ILE A 49 6.47 11.69 -10.85
C ILE A 49 6.58 11.73 -12.38
N THR A 50 5.58 11.22 -13.11
CA THR A 50 5.57 11.34 -14.58
C THR A 50 5.46 12.78 -15.02
N PHE A 51 4.73 13.65 -14.32
CA PHE A 51 4.69 15.08 -14.61
C PHE A 51 6.06 15.71 -14.41
N ARG A 52 6.75 15.45 -13.28
CA ARG A 52 8.11 15.93 -13.03
C ARG A 52 9.08 15.49 -14.14
N LEU A 53 8.99 14.23 -14.57
CA LEU A 53 9.94 13.66 -15.52
C LEU A 53 9.63 14.03 -16.99
N ALA A 54 8.41 14.48 -17.28
CA ALA A 54 8.05 15.02 -18.61
C ALA A 54 8.58 16.44 -18.82
N GLU A 55 8.83 17.18 -17.75
CA GLU A 55 9.33 18.57 -17.81
C GLU A 55 10.86 18.65 -17.76
N ALA A 56 11.41 19.85 -17.98
CA ALA A 56 12.83 20.10 -17.80
C ALA A 56 13.26 19.84 -16.36
N PRO A 57 14.46 19.31 -16.11
CA PRO A 57 15.53 19.03 -17.06
C PRO A 57 15.44 17.66 -17.76
N TYR A 58 14.50 16.78 -17.39
CA TYR A 58 14.47 15.38 -17.84
C TYR A 58 13.88 15.22 -19.25
N GLN A 59 12.75 15.87 -19.54
CA GLN A 59 12.04 15.86 -20.83
C GLN A 59 11.85 14.45 -21.40
N LEU A 60 11.47 13.48 -20.56
CA LEU A 60 11.25 12.11 -20.99
C LEU A 60 10.04 12.01 -21.91
N ALA A 61 10.22 11.38 -23.06
CA ALA A 61 9.14 11.04 -23.97
C ALA A 61 8.19 10.00 -23.32
N ALA A 62 6.98 9.84 -23.87
CA ALA A 62 5.97 8.89 -23.36
C ALA A 62 6.51 7.46 -23.20
N SER A 63 7.37 6.99 -24.12
CA SER A 63 8.01 5.67 -24.00
C SER A 63 8.93 5.57 -22.78
N GLY A 64 9.73 6.62 -22.51
CA GLY A 64 10.59 6.68 -21.32
C GLY A 64 9.79 6.70 -20.02
N LEU A 65 8.69 7.47 -19.99
CA LEU A 65 7.76 7.50 -18.86
C LEU A 65 7.11 6.12 -18.63
N GLY A 66 6.77 5.39 -19.71
CA GLY A 66 6.28 4.03 -19.61
C GLY A 66 7.28 3.05 -18.98
N LEU A 67 8.57 3.20 -19.29
CA LEU A 67 9.64 2.36 -18.73
C LEU A 67 9.82 2.53 -17.21
N ILE A 68 9.42 3.66 -16.63
CA ILE A 68 9.47 3.89 -15.19
C ILE A 68 8.65 2.84 -14.42
N PHE A 69 7.57 2.33 -15.02
CA PHE A 69 6.77 1.28 -14.41
C PHE A 69 7.51 -0.06 -14.26
N LEU A 70 8.66 -0.26 -14.93
CA LEU A 70 9.53 -1.40 -14.67
C LEU A 70 10.08 -1.42 -13.24
N THR A 71 10.10 -0.29 -12.54
CA THR A 71 10.46 -0.21 -11.12
C THR A 71 9.50 -1.03 -10.24
N TYR A 72 8.29 -1.36 -10.72
CA TYR A 72 7.37 -2.30 -10.04
C TYR A 72 7.94 -3.71 -9.90
N LEU A 73 8.95 -4.08 -10.71
CA LEU A 73 9.68 -5.34 -10.51
C LEU A 73 10.34 -5.40 -9.13
N GLY A 74 10.77 -4.25 -8.57
CA GLY A 74 11.21 -4.16 -7.17
C GLY A 74 10.13 -4.62 -6.19
N GLY A 75 8.85 -4.36 -6.51
CA GLY A 75 7.71 -4.82 -5.73
C GLY A 75 7.54 -6.35 -5.72
N THR A 76 7.86 -7.03 -6.82
CA THR A 76 7.84 -8.50 -6.88
C THR A 76 8.80 -9.10 -5.85
N PHE A 77 9.99 -8.50 -5.73
CA PHE A 77 10.95 -8.89 -4.68
C PHE A 77 10.42 -8.56 -3.29
N GLY A 78 9.81 -7.40 -3.09
CA GLY A 78 9.19 -6.99 -1.83
C GLY A 78 8.13 -7.98 -1.36
N SER A 79 7.22 -8.39 -2.24
CA SER A 79 6.21 -9.42 -1.94
C SER A 79 6.82 -10.77 -1.58
N THR A 80 7.84 -11.21 -2.34
CA THR A 80 8.49 -12.50 -2.12
C THR A 80 9.24 -12.53 -0.79
N VAL A 81 9.95 -11.44 -0.48
CA VAL A 81 10.73 -11.32 0.76
C VAL A 81 9.80 -11.19 1.97
N SER A 82 8.65 -10.54 1.82
CA SER A 82 7.69 -10.32 2.91
C SER A 82 7.25 -11.63 3.58
N GLY A 83 6.95 -12.66 2.79
CA GLY A 83 6.55 -13.98 3.32
C GLY A 83 7.67 -14.67 4.13
N LYS A 84 8.92 -14.57 3.66
CA LYS A 84 10.08 -15.12 4.39
C LYS A 84 10.35 -14.37 5.69
N LEU A 85 10.26 -13.05 5.66
CA LEU A 85 10.46 -12.20 6.85
C LEU A 85 9.35 -12.40 7.89
N ALA A 86 8.11 -12.53 7.47
CA ALA A 86 6.99 -12.80 8.36
C ALA A 86 7.06 -14.18 9.05
N GLY A 87 7.85 -15.12 8.51
CA GLY A 87 8.17 -16.39 9.17
C GLY A 87 9.23 -16.28 10.28
N ARG A 88 10.02 -15.18 10.29
CA ARG A 88 11.08 -14.94 11.30
C ARG A 88 10.73 -13.81 12.25
N PHE A 89 9.98 -12.84 11.80
CA PHE A 89 9.58 -11.64 12.51
C PHE A 89 8.05 -11.53 12.53
N SER A 90 7.53 -10.68 13.39
CA SER A 90 6.10 -10.37 13.41
C SER A 90 5.63 -9.78 12.07
N PRO A 91 4.54 -10.28 11.47
CA PRO A 91 3.96 -9.70 10.26
C PRO A 91 3.69 -8.20 10.37
N ALA A 92 3.21 -7.72 11.52
CA ALA A 92 2.94 -6.31 11.73
C ALA A 92 4.21 -5.46 11.79
N SER A 93 5.32 -5.99 12.37
CA SER A 93 6.62 -5.29 12.33
C SER A 93 7.18 -5.21 10.91
N CYS A 94 7.01 -6.29 10.12
CA CYS A 94 7.41 -6.30 8.72
C CYS A 94 6.57 -5.33 7.87
N MET A 95 5.25 -5.21 8.13
CA MET A 95 4.41 -4.17 7.49
C MET A 95 4.96 -2.77 7.77
N SER A 96 5.27 -2.48 9.04
CA SER A 96 5.83 -1.18 9.44
C SER A 96 7.19 -0.91 8.78
N ALA A 97 8.05 -1.92 8.69
CA ALA A 97 9.31 -1.83 7.96
C ALA A 97 9.10 -1.53 6.46
N GLY A 98 8.11 -2.17 5.82
CA GLY A 98 7.73 -1.88 4.43
C GLY A 98 7.31 -0.43 4.24
N ILE A 99 6.54 0.15 5.17
CA ILE A 99 6.14 1.57 5.13
C ILE A 99 7.38 2.48 5.27
N VAL A 100 8.29 2.18 6.17
CA VAL A 100 9.54 2.96 6.30
C VAL A 100 10.38 2.89 5.02
N ILE A 101 10.49 1.72 4.40
CA ILE A 101 11.19 1.55 3.12
C ILE A 101 10.51 2.37 2.01
N LEU A 102 9.18 2.37 1.95
CA LEU A 102 8.39 3.20 1.03
C LEU A 102 8.70 4.70 1.24
N MET A 103 8.75 5.17 2.50
CA MET A 103 9.11 6.56 2.84
C MET A 103 10.55 6.90 2.42
N LEU A 104 11.49 6.00 2.65
CA LEU A 104 12.90 6.17 2.22
C LEU A 104 13.02 6.20 0.70
N GLY A 105 12.29 5.32 -0.02
CA GLY A 105 12.22 5.36 -1.47
C GLY A 105 11.73 6.72 -1.97
N THR A 106 10.66 7.26 -1.36
CA THR A 106 10.17 8.61 -1.68
C THR A 106 11.24 9.68 -1.41
N ALA A 107 12.01 9.59 -0.31
CA ALA A 107 13.08 10.54 0.00
C ALA A 107 14.18 10.53 -1.08
N ILE A 108 14.59 9.36 -1.56
CA ILE A 108 15.61 9.22 -2.61
C ILE A 108 15.15 9.86 -3.91
N THR A 109 13.85 9.82 -4.23
CA THR A 109 13.30 10.48 -5.43
C THR A 109 13.35 12.00 -5.40
N LEU A 110 13.72 12.64 -4.28
CA LEU A 110 13.92 14.09 -4.21
C LEU A 110 15.21 14.53 -4.91
N ALA A 111 16.14 13.62 -5.15
CA ALA A 111 17.36 13.90 -5.92
C ALA A 111 17.03 14.32 -7.35
N ASP A 112 17.96 15.09 -7.96
CA ASP A 112 17.82 15.54 -9.34
C ASP A 112 18.38 14.54 -10.38
N SER A 113 19.10 13.52 -9.92
CA SER A 113 19.61 12.47 -10.78
C SER A 113 18.50 11.47 -11.17
N LEU A 114 18.28 11.29 -12.48
CA LEU A 114 17.32 10.31 -12.98
C LEU A 114 17.60 8.89 -12.45
N ALA A 115 18.88 8.52 -12.35
CA ALA A 115 19.27 7.21 -11.80
C ALA A 115 18.83 7.05 -10.32
N LEU A 116 18.98 8.10 -9.50
CA LEU A 116 18.51 8.09 -8.11
C LEU A 116 16.99 8.10 -8.04
N ILE A 117 16.30 8.79 -8.92
CA ILE A 117 14.84 8.75 -9.00
C ILE A 117 14.36 7.31 -9.29
N ILE A 118 14.95 6.65 -10.29
CA ILE A 118 14.61 5.26 -10.64
C ILE A 118 14.90 4.30 -9.45
N LEU A 119 16.05 4.47 -8.79
CA LEU A 119 16.40 3.70 -7.60
C LEU A 119 15.39 3.94 -6.47
N GLY A 120 15.04 5.21 -6.23
CA GLY A 120 14.04 5.60 -5.22
C GLY A 120 12.68 4.99 -5.50
N LEU A 121 12.21 5.02 -6.74
CA LEU A 121 10.95 4.37 -7.15
C LEU A 121 11.00 2.85 -6.99
N THR A 122 12.13 2.22 -7.27
CA THR A 122 12.31 0.77 -7.08
C THR A 122 12.23 0.39 -5.59
N ILE A 123 12.89 1.17 -4.72
CA ILE A 123 12.85 0.98 -3.26
C ILE A 123 11.43 1.29 -2.74
N ASN A 124 10.79 2.32 -3.26
CA ASN A 124 9.41 2.69 -2.95
C ASN A 124 8.45 1.53 -3.25
N ALA A 125 8.53 0.97 -4.48
CA ALA A 125 7.74 -0.19 -4.87
C ALA A 125 8.01 -1.41 -3.99
N PHE A 126 9.28 -1.71 -3.68
CA PHE A 126 9.64 -2.80 -2.77
C PHE A 126 8.93 -2.65 -1.42
N GLY A 127 9.02 -1.46 -0.79
CA GLY A 127 8.40 -1.19 0.51
C GLY A 127 6.88 -1.30 0.47
N PHE A 128 6.26 -0.72 -0.57
CA PHE A 128 4.82 -0.78 -0.77
C PHE A 128 4.32 -2.23 -0.89
N PHE A 129 4.86 -3.01 -1.80
CA PHE A 129 4.40 -4.37 -2.04
C PHE A 129 4.70 -5.31 -0.85
N MET A 130 5.77 -5.07 -0.11
CA MET A 130 6.06 -5.76 1.14
C MET A 130 4.94 -5.50 2.17
N ALA A 131 4.60 -4.24 2.42
CA ALA A 131 3.54 -3.87 3.35
C ALA A 131 2.16 -4.36 2.89
N HIS A 132 1.84 -4.20 1.59
CA HIS A 132 0.57 -4.62 0.99
C HIS A 132 0.34 -6.13 1.10
N SER A 133 1.33 -6.95 0.73
CA SER A 133 1.23 -8.41 0.78
C SER A 133 0.94 -8.90 2.20
N LEU A 134 1.61 -8.29 3.20
CA LEU A 134 1.41 -8.63 4.60
C LEU A 134 0.07 -8.14 5.13
N ALA A 135 -0.38 -6.94 4.76
CA ALA A 135 -1.68 -6.42 5.16
C ALA A 135 -2.83 -7.26 4.59
N SER A 136 -2.75 -7.67 3.32
CA SER A 136 -3.71 -8.57 2.69
C SER A 136 -3.74 -9.94 3.39
N SER A 137 -2.58 -10.52 3.67
CA SER A 137 -2.45 -11.78 4.42
C SER A 137 -3.00 -11.65 5.86
N TRP A 138 -2.73 -10.52 6.52
CA TRP A 138 -3.27 -10.19 7.84
C TRP A 138 -4.79 -10.23 7.86
N VAL A 139 -5.45 -9.60 6.89
CA VAL A 139 -6.92 -9.62 6.77
C VAL A 139 -7.44 -11.06 6.70
N GLY A 140 -6.85 -11.90 5.85
CA GLY A 140 -7.24 -13.31 5.74
C GLY A 140 -7.03 -14.11 7.03
N ARG A 141 -6.01 -13.75 7.84
CA ARG A 141 -5.69 -14.42 9.10
C ARG A 141 -6.63 -14.03 10.25
N TYR A 142 -6.97 -12.74 10.36
CA TYR A 142 -7.77 -12.22 11.47
C TYR A 142 -9.27 -12.15 11.18
N ALA A 143 -9.70 -12.45 9.95
CA ALA A 143 -11.11 -12.58 9.61
C ALA A 143 -11.72 -13.82 10.32
N ARG A 144 -12.68 -13.57 11.22
CA ARG A 144 -13.45 -14.62 11.92
C ARG A 144 -14.62 -15.07 11.04
N GLY A 145 -14.37 -15.97 10.11
CA GLY A 145 -15.38 -16.39 9.11
C GLY A 145 -15.40 -15.45 7.89
N ALA A 146 -16.21 -15.80 6.89
CA ALA A 146 -16.42 -15.03 5.65
C ALA A 146 -15.15 -14.34 5.09
N ARG A 147 -14.02 -15.06 5.03
CA ARG A 147 -12.70 -14.52 4.61
C ARG A 147 -12.74 -13.84 3.25
N GLY A 148 -13.60 -14.34 2.34
CA GLY A 148 -13.81 -13.71 1.04
C GLY A 148 -14.36 -12.30 1.15
N SER A 149 -15.35 -12.06 2.03
CA SER A 149 -15.93 -10.74 2.29
C SER A 149 -14.92 -9.80 2.93
N ALA A 150 -14.07 -10.30 3.85
CA ALA A 150 -13.01 -9.51 4.45
C ALA A 150 -11.97 -9.07 3.41
N SER A 151 -11.55 -9.97 2.52
CA SER A 151 -10.63 -9.64 1.43
C SER A 151 -11.25 -8.68 0.40
N ALA A 152 -12.54 -8.82 0.11
CA ALA A 152 -13.27 -7.90 -0.75
C ALA A 152 -13.30 -6.49 -0.16
N LEU A 153 -13.57 -6.34 1.15
CA LEU A 153 -13.50 -5.05 1.84
C LEU A 153 -12.09 -4.44 1.77
N TYR A 154 -11.05 -5.24 1.96
CA TYR A 154 -9.68 -4.75 1.80
C TYR A 154 -9.46 -4.14 0.41
N LEU A 155 -9.93 -4.79 -0.65
CA LEU A 155 -9.82 -4.28 -2.02
C LEU A 155 -10.68 -3.03 -2.24
N VAL A 156 -11.86 -2.94 -1.61
CA VAL A 156 -12.70 -1.72 -1.65
C VAL A 156 -11.93 -0.54 -1.05
N PHE A 157 -11.37 -0.67 0.16
CA PHE A 157 -10.58 0.39 0.78
C PHE A 157 -9.33 0.73 -0.06
N TYR A 158 -8.68 -0.28 -0.63
CA TYR A 158 -7.52 -0.15 -1.47
C TYR A 158 -7.81 0.71 -2.70
N TYR A 159 -8.85 0.40 -3.47
CA TYR A 159 -9.20 1.16 -4.67
C TYR A 159 -9.86 2.51 -4.39
N LEU A 160 -10.64 2.63 -3.31
CA LEU A 160 -11.14 3.94 -2.85
C LEU A 160 -9.96 4.86 -2.49
N GLY A 161 -8.95 4.34 -1.79
CA GLY A 161 -7.73 5.09 -1.52
C GLY A 161 -7.09 5.60 -2.81
N ALA A 162 -6.85 4.71 -3.78
CA ALA A 162 -6.27 5.10 -5.06
C ALA A 162 -7.05 6.24 -5.75
N SER A 163 -8.39 6.16 -5.71
CA SER A 163 -9.27 7.12 -6.38
C SER A 163 -9.24 8.52 -5.76
N VAL A 164 -9.01 8.62 -4.44
CA VAL A 164 -9.02 9.93 -3.74
C VAL A 164 -7.63 10.55 -3.60
N GLY A 165 -6.57 9.80 -3.95
CA GLY A 165 -5.19 10.23 -3.72
C GLY A 165 -4.79 11.47 -4.51
N GLY A 166 -5.33 11.65 -5.72
CA GLY A 166 -5.11 12.86 -6.51
C GLY A 166 -5.62 14.11 -5.79
N PHE A 167 -6.81 14.04 -5.19
CA PHE A 167 -7.37 15.16 -4.41
C PHE A 167 -6.52 15.50 -3.18
N TRP A 168 -5.90 14.50 -2.55
CA TRP A 168 -5.01 14.72 -1.42
C TRP A 168 -3.68 15.35 -1.85
N LEU A 169 -3.05 14.87 -2.93
CA LEU A 169 -1.72 15.30 -3.32
C LEU A 169 -1.71 16.57 -4.18
N GLU A 170 -2.82 16.90 -4.84
CA GLU A 170 -2.92 18.07 -5.72
C GLU A 170 -2.56 19.41 -5.03
N PRO A 171 -3.06 19.75 -3.80
CA PRO A 171 -2.65 20.96 -3.11
C PRO A 171 -1.15 21.00 -2.82
N PHE A 172 -0.54 19.88 -2.49
CA PHE A 172 0.89 19.78 -2.25
C PHE A 172 1.71 19.93 -3.54
N TRP A 173 1.23 19.35 -4.63
CA TRP A 173 1.84 19.55 -5.95
C TRP A 173 1.80 21.03 -6.37
N ARG A 174 0.69 21.70 -6.21
CA ARG A 174 0.57 23.14 -6.52
C ARG A 174 1.46 24.01 -5.66
N TRP A 175 1.66 23.62 -4.42
CA TRP A 175 2.49 24.37 -3.47
C TRP A 175 3.99 24.24 -3.79
N SER A 176 4.50 23.06 -4.03
CA SER A 176 5.95 22.81 -4.17
C SER A 176 6.29 21.63 -5.07
N GLN A 177 5.52 21.42 -6.13
CA GLN A 177 5.76 20.37 -7.11
C GLN A 177 6.06 19.01 -6.43
N TRP A 178 7.12 18.30 -6.86
CA TRP A 178 7.47 16.98 -6.33
C TRP A 178 7.84 16.99 -4.85
N GLN A 179 8.48 18.04 -4.37
CA GLN A 179 8.79 18.17 -2.93
C GLN A 179 7.52 18.23 -2.09
N GLY A 180 6.52 18.96 -2.56
CA GLY A 180 5.19 18.99 -1.93
C GLY A 180 4.55 17.60 -1.91
N VAL A 181 4.56 16.87 -3.02
CA VAL A 181 4.04 15.49 -3.11
C VAL A 181 4.73 14.58 -2.09
N ALA A 182 6.07 14.68 -1.95
CA ALA A 182 6.80 13.90 -0.95
C ALA A 182 6.34 14.22 0.48
N ILE A 183 6.16 15.49 0.82
CA ILE A 183 5.66 15.93 2.13
C ILE A 183 4.25 15.41 2.38
N GLY A 184 3.31 15.61 1.43
CA GLY A 184 1.95 15.12 1.53
C GLY A 184 1.87 13.60 1.68
N SER A 185 2.80 12.89 1.01
CA SER A 185 2.96 11.45 1.13
C SER A 185 3.41 11.03 2.53
N TRP A 186 4.46 11.66 3.05
CA TRP A 186 4.99 11.35 4.38
C TRP A 186 3.99 11.62 5.51
N LEU A 187 3.13 12.62 5.38
CA LEU A 187 2.07 12.86 6.37
C LEU A 187 1.16 11.64 6.49
N LEU A 188 0.62 11.13 5.39
CA LEU A 188 -0.25 9.94 5.43
C LEU A 188 0.50 8.65 5.73
N LEU A 189 1.72 8.48 5.21
CA LEU A 189 2.54 7.32 5.53
C LEU A 189 2.93 7.27 7.02
N SER A 190 3.09 8.42 7.67
CA SER A 190 3.29 8.48 9.13
C SER A 190 2.05 7.98 9.88
N VAL A 191 0.84 8.31 9.41
CA VAL A 191 -0.40 7.76 9.97
C VAL A 191 -0.43 6.24 9.81
N THR A 192 -0.13 5.71 8.61
CA THR A 192 -0.12 4.26 8.39
C THR A 192 0.98 3.55 9.18
N LEU A 193 2.13 4.21 9.40
CA LEU A 193 3.19 3.69 10.27
C LEU A 193 2.70 3.57 11.71
N LEU A 194 2.00 4.57 12.23
CA LEU A 194 1.40 4.51 13.57
C LEU A 194 0.36 3.39 13.68
N ILE A 195 -0.47 3.20 12.64
CA ILE A 195 -1.41 2.07 12.55
C ILE A 195 -0.64 0.74 12.58
N GLY A 196 0.42 0.60 11.78
CA GLY A 196 1.25 -0.60 11.74
C GLY A 196 1.89 -0.93 13.08
N LEU A 197 2.42 0.09 13.78
CA LEU A 197 2.95 -0.04 15.13
C LEU A 197 1.87 -0.42 16.15
N GLY A 198 0.64 0.07 15.98
CA GLY A 198 -0.52 -0.33 16.76
C GLY A 198 -0.86 -1.82 16.58
N LEU A 199 -0.88 -2.29 15.33
CA LEU A 199 -1.07 -3.71 15.00
C LEU A 199 0.05 -4.60 15.57
N TRP A 200 1.28 -4.13 15.53
CA TRP A 200 2.41 -4.84 16.15
C TRP A 200 2.27 -4.97 17.67
N ARG A 201 1.85 -3.91 18.35
CA ARG A 201 1.56 -3.98 19.80
C ARG A 201 0.41 -4.94 20.11
N PHE A 202 -0.63 -4.94 19.28
CA PHE A 202 -1.73 -5.90 19.40
C PHE A 202 -1.23 -7.34 19.24
N GLU A 203 -0.43 -7.62 18.21
CA GLU A 203 0.10 -8.95 17.93
C GLU A 203 0.97 -9.52 19.07
N ARG A 204 1.71 -8.64 19.76
CA ARG A 204 2.55 -9.03 20.91
C ARG A 204 1.75 -9.33 22.18
N ARG A 205 0.49 -8.94 22.23
CA ARG A 205 -0.38 -9.15 23.40
C ARG A 205 -1.38 -10.30 23.19
N ALA A 206 -1.57 -10.73 21.94
CA ALA A 206 -2.47 -11.83 21.56
C ALA A 206 -1.75 -13.19 21.58
#